data_a2a2a4c701cc6bef9874f7a34e1f9105
#
_entry.id   a2a2a4c701cc6bef9874f7a34e1f9105
#
_cell.length_a   1.000
_cell.length_b   1.000
_cell.length_c   1.000
_cell.angle_alpha   90.00
_cell.angle_beta   90.00
_cell.angle_gamma   90.00
#
_symmetry.space_group_name_H-M   'P 1'
#
loop_
_entity.id
_entity.type
_entity.pdbx_description
1 polymer ?
#
loop_
_entity_poly.entity_id
_entity_poly.type
_entity_poly.pdbx_seq_one_letter_code
_entity_poly.pdbx_strand_id
1 'polypeptide(L)'
;MNEFKEQFGTTCRDSSGDLEICTKDSSIIVAILSAGTALGALLAAPTGDSLGRRKTLLLSVGIFCLGSIFQVCAQATDMLLAGRLLAGVGVGGVSVLVPLYQSEMAPKWIRGTLVCAYQLSITVGLLASSIVNIITANLKNTSAYRIPLALQLVPALILTAGLLLLPETPRFLVKKGRNEEAGLSLSRLRRLDITHPALVDELQEIVANHRYELTLGPDSYKEIFVGSPHLGRRTFTGCGLQMLQQLTGINFIMYYSTTFFDGAGVDSPYTKSLIINVINVVSTIPGLLVIEHWGRRRLLMIGALGMAACQLLMASFNTATGDDMKKISQTILVTFCSINIFFFASTWGPVVWVVTSEIYPLKVRAKAMSVSTASNWVLNFAIAYSSPFMLGEGPGNAAFGPKIFFIWGAFCILAVFFVWCMVYETSKISLEQIDEMYERVNHAWNSKAFQPSWSFQQMLDEGWSPSAQPPINHELQTTTTASSADTTLGDGDSSSITAHNSNRNNSTSPSEQNKAPPVMANVDFSY
;
A
#
# COMPACT_ATOMS: atom_id res chain seq x y z
N MET A 1 -4.22 32.10 5.99
CA MET A 1 -5.47 32.75 6.45
C MET A 1 -5.11 33.59 7.67
N ASN A 2 -5.32 34.88 7.61
CA ASN A 2 -4.94 35.80 8.70
C ASN A 2 -5.73 35.48 9.99
N GLU A 3 -7.02 35.23 9.87
CA GLU A 3 -7.89 34.85 10.99
C GLU A 3 -7.37 33.61 11.78
N PHE A 4 -6.75 32.64 11.10
CA PHE A 4 -6.14 31.47 11.76
C PHE A 4 -4.87 31.86 12.54
N LYS A 5 -4.06 32.77 11.99
CA LYS A 5 -2.87 33.31 12.66
C LYS A 5 -3.25 34.16 13.88
N GLU A 6 -4.33 34.94 13.80
CA GLU A 6 -4.84 35.74 14.92
C GLU A 6 -5.41 34.88 16.05
N GLN A 7 -6.11 33.80 15.71
CA GLN A 7 -6.74 32.92 16.70
C GLN A 7 -5.73 32.01 17.43
N PHE A 8 -4.73 31.48 16.70
CA PHE A 8 -3.83 30.43 17.18
C PHE A 8 -2.35 30.88 17.24
N GLY A 9 -2.01 32.08 16.77
CA GLY A 9 -0.67 32.67 16.89
C GLY A 9 -0.43 33.20 18.31
N THR A 10 0.69 32.84 18.91
CA THR A 10 0.93 33.16 20.34
C THR A 10 1.87 34.32 20.57
N THR A 11 3.12 34.27 20.11
CA THR A 11 4.16 35.25 20.48
C THR A 11 5.05 35.71 19.37
N CYS A 12 5.08 35.01 18.24
CA CYS A 12 5.95 35.35 17.12
C CYS A 12 5.32 36.44 16.23
N ARG A 13 6.15 37.37 15.78
CA ARG A 13 5.75 38.45 14.84
C ARG A 13 6.62 38.37 13.60
N ASP A 14 6.02 38.62 12.44
CA ASP A 14 6.68 38.75 11.16
C ASP A 14 7.52 40.05 11.12
N SER A 15 8.39 40.19 10.13
CA SER A 15 9.18 41.42 9.82
C SER A 15 8.30 42.65 9.65
N SER A 16 7.03 42.49 9.32
CA SER A 16 6.00 43.55 9.24
C SER A 16 5.30 43.87 10.58
N GLY A 17 5.57 43.09 11.63
CA GLY A 17 4.95 43.25 12.97
C GLY A 17 3.64 42.50 13.18
N ASP A 18 3.14 41.77 12.15
CA ASP A 18 1.92 40.99 12.22
C ASP A 18 2.14 39.67 13.02
N LEU A 19 1.06 39.17 13.67
CA LEU A 19 1.10 37.92 14.39
C LEU A 19 1.41 36.74 13.45
N GLU A 20 2.44 35.99 13.79
CA GLU A 20 2.80 34.77 13.08
C GLU A 20 2.81 33.54 14.03
N ILE A 21 2.54 32.37 13.47
CA ILE A 21 2.65 31.12 14.24
C ILE A 21 4.13 30.77 14.32
N CYS A 22 4.65 30.63 15.54
CA CYS A 22 6.05 30.24 15.75
C CYS A 22 6.37 28.92 15.03
N THR A 23 7.59 28.79 14.51
CA THR A 23 8.05 27.59 13.78
C THR A 23 7.79 26.31 14.59
N LYS A 24 8.02 26.35 15.92
CA LYS A 24 7.76 25.23 16.81
C LYS A 24 6.27 24.85 16.87
N ASP A 25 5.40 25.84 17.04
CA ASP A 25 3.94 25.61 17.15
C ASP A 25 3.39 25.13 15.80
N SER A 26 3.84 25.69 14.70
CA SER A 26 3.50 25.25 13.36
C SER A 26 3.90 23.78 13.14
N SER A 27 5.14 23.41 13.54
CA SER A 27 5.63 22.02 13.45
C SER A 27 4.77 21.05 14.25
N ILE A 28 4.41 21.40 15.48
CA ILE A 28 3.56 20.56 16.35
C ILE A 28 2.15 20.46 15.77
N ILE A 29 1.55 21.57 15.36
CA ILE A 29 0.21 21.58 14.77
C ILE A 29 0.14 20.65 13.56
N VAL A 30 1.14 20.64 12.68
CA VAL A 30 1.15 19.76 11.51
C VAL A 30 1.44 18.32 11.89
N ALA A 31 2.45 18.07 12.71
CA ALA A 31 2.95 16.73 13.00
C ALA A 31 2.06 15.91 13.93
N ILE A 32 1.31 16.52 14.86
CA ILE A 32 0.52 15.81 15.88
C ILE A 32 -0.53 14.88 15.26
N LEU A 33 -1.09 15.24 14.12
CA LEU A 33 -2.03 14.39 13.38
C LEU A 33 -1.35 13.07 12.98
N SER A 34 -0.11 13.11 12.49
CA SER A 34 0.65 11.92 12.09
C SER A 34 1.00 11.03 13.29
N ALA A 35 1.26 11.62 14.46
CA ALA A 35 1.43 10.86 15.70
C ALA A 35 0.15 10.10 16.07
N GLY A 36 -1.00 10.76 16.01
CA GLY A 36 -2.31 10.12 16.19
C GLY A 36 -2.54 9.01 15.19
N THR A 37 -2.16 9.23 13.92
CA THR A 37 -2.32 8.24 12.85
C THR A 37 -1.45 6.99 13.07
N ALA A 38 -0.23 7.15 13.57
CA ALA A 38 0.62 6.02 13.94
C ALA A 38 -0.01 5.17 15.07
N LEU A 39 -0.56 5.83 16.09
CA LEU A 39 -1.28 5.14 17.17
C LEU A 39 -2.54 4.42 16.65
N GLY A 40 -3.34 5.09 15.83
CA GLY A 40 -4.55 4.52 15.21
C GLY A 40 -4.23 3.33 14.32
N ALA A 41 -3.14 3.37 13.56
CA ALA A 41 -2.66 2.26 12.75
C ALA A 41 -2.33 1.03 13.60
N LEU A 42 -1.66 1.19 14.75
CA LEU A 42 -1.36 0.08 15.67
C LEU A 42 -2.62 -0.50 16.32
N LEU A 43 -3.61 0.33 16.64
CA LEU A 43 -4.89 -0.11 17.21
C LEU A 43 -5.80 -0.79 16.18
N ALA A 44 -5.58 -0.58 14.89
CA ALA A 44 -6.40 -1.13 13.81
C ALA A 44 -6.36 -2.66 13.74
N ALA A 45 -5.22 -3.30 14.04
CA ALA A 45 -5.11 -4.75 13.97
C ALA A 45 -5.90 -5.46 15.07
N PRO A 46 -5.72 -5.18 16.38
CA PRO A 46 -6.47 -5.87 17.43
C PRO A 46 -7.98 -5.60 17.33
N THR A 47 -8.39 -4.38 16.96
CA THR A 47 -9.81 -4.04 16.77
C THR A 47 -10.37 -4.70 15.52
N GLY A 48 -9.62 -4.72 14.40
CA GLY A 48 -10.01 -5.37 13.15
C GLY A 48 -10.12 -6.89 13.25
N ASP A 49 -9.27 -7.52 14.06
CA ASP A 49 -9.32 -8.96 14.31
C ASP A 49 -10.42 -9.36 15.31
N SER A 50 -10.84 -8.46 16.20
CA SER A 50 -11.91 -8.71 17.16
C SER A 50 -13.31 -8.41 16.61
N LEU A 51 -13.52 -7.20 16.08
CA LEU A 51 -14.81 -6.68 15.64
C LEU A 51 -15.14 -6.98 14.16
N GLY A 52 -14.11 -7.23 13.36
CA GLY A 52 -14.20 -7.31 11.90
C GLY A 52 -13.79 -6.03 11.21
N ARG A 53 -13.52 -6.13 9.91
CA ARG A 53 -12.97 -5.01 9.11
C ARG A 53 -13.98 -3.88 8.97
N ARG A 54 -15.22 -4.22 8.62
CA ARG A 54 -16.31 -3.28 8.42
C ARG A 54 -16.63 -2.47 9.68
N LYS A 55 -16.81 -3.16 10.82
CA LYS A 55 -17.16 -2.49 12.09
C LYS A 55 -16.03 -1.61 12.59
N THR A 56 -14.79 -2.07 12.45
CA THR A 56 -13.62 -1.27 12.86
C THR A 56 -13.42 -0.05 11.97
N LEU A 57 -13.72 -0.14 10.66
CA LEU A 57 -13.75 1.02 9.78
C LEU A 57 -14.79 2.05 10.23
N LEU A 58 -16.02 1.61 10.55
CA LEU A 58 -17.07 2.50 11.08
C LEU A 58 -16.64 3.17 12.39
N LEU A 59 -16.01 2.44 13.30
CA LEU A 59 -15.46 2.98 14.53
C LEU A 59 -14.36 4.02 14.24
N SER A 60 -13.44 3.73 13.33
CA SER A 60 -12.35 4.64 12.96
C SER A 60 -12.87 5.93 12.34
N VAL A 61 -13.88 5.84 11.45
CA VAL A 61 -14.56 7.03 10.89
C VAL A 61 -15.29 7.81 11.98
N GLY A 62 -15.92 7.14 12.94
CA GLY A 62 -16.57 7.81 14.09
C GLY A 62 -15.57 8.61 14.93
N ILE A 63 -14.39 8.03 15.25
CA ILE A 63 -13.30 8.71 15.97
C ILE A 63 -12.79 9.91 15.14
N PHE A 64 -12.62 9.75 13.83
CA PHE A 64 -12.25 10.85 12.93
C PHE A 64 -13.26 12.00 12.97
N CYS A 65 -14.56 11.69 12.89
CA CYS A 65 -15.62 12.70 12.97
C CYS A 65 -15.60 13.45 14.30
N LEU A 66 -15.41 12.75 15.41
CA LEU A 66 -15.26 13.39 16.73
C LEU A 66 -14.06 14.33 16.76
N GLY A 67 -12.89 13.88 16.31
CA GLY A 67 -11.70 14.73 16.21
C GLY A 67 -11.90 15.95 15.31
N SER A 68 -12.62 15.79 14.19
CA SER A 68 -12.96 16.89 13.28
C SER A 68 -13.89 17.91 13.92
N ILE A 69 -14.88 17.48 14.69
CA ILE A 69 -15.79 18.36 15.45
C ILE A 69 -14.98 19.15 16.49
N PHE A 70 -14.06 18.52 17.25
CA PHE A 70 -13.17 19.23 18.17
C PHE A 70 -12.35 20.31 17.47
N GLN A 71 -11.84 20.04 16.26
CA GLN A 71 -11.07 21.03 15.47
C GLN A 71 -11.96 22.22 15.04
N VAL A 72 -13.18 21.97 14.59
CA VAL A 72 -14.12 23.03 14.15
C VAL A 72 -14.53 23.91 15.32
N CYS A 73 -14.74 23.31 16.51
CA CYS A 73 -15.15 24.02 17.73
C CYS A 73 -13.95 24.63 18.49
N ALA A 74 -12.71 24.41 18.05
CA ALA A 74 -11.53 24.86 18.76
C ALA A 74 -11.48 26.39 18.90
N GLN A 75 -11.26 26.83 20.14
CA GLN A 75 -11.02 28.23 20.52
C GLN A 75 -9.61 28.46 21.05
N ALA A 76 -8.92 27.39 21.46
CA ALA A 76 -7.55 27.40 21.96
C ALA A 76 -6.70 26.39 21.20
N THR A 77 -5.39 26.61 21.14
CA THR A 77 -4.44 25.75 20.45
C THR A 77 -4.45 24.32 21.00
N ASP A 78 -4.58 24.16 22.32
CA ASP A 78 -4.62 22.82 22.97
C ASP A 78 -5.82 22.00 22.50
N MET A 79 -6.98 22.63 22.35
CA MET A 79 -8.18 21.96 21.82
C MET A 79 -8.01 21.56 20.35
N LEU A 80 -7.37 22.42 19.55
CA LEU A 80 -7.03 22.10 18.16
C LEU A 80 -6.08 20.91 18.08
N LEU A 81 -5.04 20.88 18.92
CA LEU A 81 -4.08 19.77 18.99
C LEU A 81 -4.73 18.46 19.40
N ALA A 82 -5.58 18.49 20.44
CA ALA A 82 -6.35 17.32 20.87
C ALA A 82 -7.29 16.81 19.77
N GLY A 83 -7.97 17.72 19.06
CA GLY A 83 -8.82 17.37 17.93
C GLY A 83 -8.04 16.75 16.77
N ARG A 84 -6.84 17.28 16.46
CA ARG A 84 -5.95 16.73 15.44
C ARG A 84 -5.41 15.35 15.80
N LEU A 85 -4.99 15.15 17.06
CA LEU A 85 -4.53 13.84 17.55
C LEU A 85 -5.65 12.80 17.43
N LEU A 86 -6.86 13.14 17.88
CA LEU A 86 -8.01 12.25 17.81
C LEU A 86 -8.42 11.93 16.37
N ALA A 87 -8.48 12.95 15.50
CA ALA A 87 -8.72 12.73 14.07
C ALA A 87 -7.64 11.84 13.45
N GLY A 88 -6.38 12.03 13.83
CA GLY A 88 -5.27 11.18 13.44
C GLY A 88 -5.50 9.72 13.79
N VAL A 89 -5.94 9.40 15.00
CA VAL A 89 -6.26 8.01 15.41
C VAL A 89 -7.31 7.40 14.48
N GLY A 90 -8.34 8.14 14.11
CA GLY A 90 -9.34 7.70 13.12
C GLY A 90 -8.73 7.43 11.74
N VAL A 91 -7.92 8.36 11.23
CA VAL A 91 -7.21 8.21 9.94
C VAL A 91 -6.27 7.00 9.96
N GLY A 92 -5.59 6.73 11.07
CA GLY A 92 -4.71 5.58 11.22
C GLY A 92 -5.43 4.25 11.06
N GLY A 93 -6.61 4.11 11.68
CA GLY A 93 -7.46 2.94 11.48
C GLY A 93 -7.91 2.77 10.03
N VAL A 94 -8.34 3.86 9.39
CA VAL A 94 -8.75 3.86 7.98
C VAL A 94 -7.59 3.50 7.06
N SER A 95 -6.39 4.01 7.30
CA SER A 95 -5.21 3.78 6.44
C SER A 95 -4.73 2.32 6.42
N VAL A 96 -4.95 1.56 7.50
CA VAL A 96 -4.69 0.11 7.55
C VAL A 96 -5.84 -0.68 6.95
N LEU A 97 -7.07 -0.36 7.36
CA LEU A 97 -8.22 -1.21 7.11
C LEU A 97 -8.80 -1.06 5.70
N VAL A 98 -8.67 0.11 5.05
CA VAL A 98 -9.19 0.29 3.69
C VAL A 98 -8.43 -0.54 2.68
N PRO A 99 -7.07 -0.46 2.57
CA PRO A 99 -6.32 -1.34 1.67
C PRO A 99 -6.50 -2.82 2.01
N LEU A 100 -6.58 -3.16 3.31
CA LEU A 100 -6.86 -4.53 3.77
C LEU A 100 -8.23 -5.01 3.29
N TYR A 101 -9.27 -4.24 3.54
CA TYR A 101 -10.64 -4.55 3.12
C TYR A 101 -10.73 -4.70 1.59
N GLN A 102 -10.15 -3.76 0.84
CA GLN A 102 -10.11 -3.80 -0.62
C GLN A 102 -9.38 -5.05 -1.14
N SER A 103 -8.23 -5.41 -0.57
CA SER A 103 -7.47 -6.59 -0.99
C SER A 103 -8.16 -7.91 -0.66
N GLU A 104 -8.92 -7.97 0.44
CA GLU A 104 -9.70 -9.16 0.85
C GLU A 104 -10.99 -9.34 0.03
N MET A 105 -11.58 -8.26 -0.47
CA MET A 105 -12.84 -8.27 -1.24
C MET A 105 -12.62 -8.42 -2.75
N ALA A 106 -11.48 -7.94 -3.26
CA ALA A 106 -11.19 -7.88 -4.67
C ALA A 106 -10.90 -9.25 -5.30
N PRO A 107 -11.42 -9.54 -6.50
CA PRO A 107 -10.98 -10.68 -7.28
C PRO A 107 -9.52 -10.51 -7.74
N LYS A 108 -8.83 -11.64 -8.02
CA LYS A 108 -7.39 -11.69 -8.34
C LYS A 108 -6.97 -10.69 -9.43
N TRP A 109 -7.78 -10.60 -10.51
CA TRP A 109 -7.44 -9.88 -11.73
C TRP A 109 -7.52 -8.35 -11.64
N ILE A 110 -8.20 -7.80 -10.64
CA ILE A 110 -8.38 -6.33 -10.46
C ILE A 110 -7.92 -5.85 -9.07
N ARG A 111 -7.36 -6.73 -8.26
CA ARG A 111 -7.01 -6.41 -6.86
C ARG A 111 -6.08 -5.22 -6.74
N GLY A 112 -4.99 -5.20 -7.52
CA GLY A 112 -4.05 -4.10 -7.50
C GLY A 112 -4.69 -2.78 -7.87
N THR A 113 -5.50 -2.74 -8.92
CA THR A 113 -6.25 -1.54 -9.35
C THR A 113 -7.21 -1.05 -8.27
N LEU A 114 -7.95 -1.95 -7.59
CA LEU A 114 -8.86 -1.56 -6.52
C LEU A 114 -8.13 -1.00 -5.30
N VAL A 115 -7.00 -1.58 -4.91
CA VAL A 115 -6.17 -1.01 -3.83
C VAL A 115 -5.54 0.32 -4.26
N CYS A 116 -5.15 0.48 -5.53
CA CYS A 116 -4.68 1.76 -6.05
C CYS A 116 -5.76 2.87 -6.00
N ALA A 117 -7.04 2.52 -6.07
CA ALA A 117 -8.14 3.49 -5.92
C ALA A 117 -8.11 4.19 -4.55
N TYR A 118 -7.51 3.59 -3.52
CA TYR A 118 -7.23 4.25 -2.24
C TYR A 118 -6.38 5.51 -2.44
N GLN A 119 -5.28 5.41 -3.21
CA GLN A 119 -4.43 6.57 -3.52
C GLN A 119 -5.17 7.61 -4.36
N LEU A 120 -5.96 7.19 -5.35
CA LEU A 120 -6.78 8.12 -6.14
C LEU A 120 -7.75 8.91 -5.25
N SER A 121 -8.38 8.25 -4.29
CA SER A 121 -9.29 8.92 -3.33
C SER A 121 -8.56 9.97 -2.48
N ILE A 122 -7.31 9.70 -2.06
CA ILE A 122 -6.47 10.66 -1.35
C ILE A 122 -6.19 11.90 -2.23
N THR A 123 -5.76 11.69 -3.47
CA THR A 123 -5.40 12.80 -4.37
C THR A 123 -6.62 13.65 -4.75
N VAL A 124 -7.78 13.04 -4.97
CA VAL A 124 -9.06 13.75 -5.19
C VAL A 124 -9.44 14.56 -3.94
N GLY A 125 -9.26 14.01 -2.74
CA GLY A 125 -9.50 14.73 -1.49
C GLY A 125 -8.59 15.96 -1.32
N LEU A 126 -7.30 15.83 -1.65
CA LEU A 126 -6.35 16.95 -1.64
C LEU A 126 -6.73 18.04 -2.65
N LEU A 127 -7.18 17.65 -3.85
CA LEU A 127 -7.68 18.58 -4.85
C LEU A 127 -8.92 19.33 -4.36
N ALA A 128 -9.90 18.60 -3.83
CA ALA A 128 -11.12 19.20 -3.26
C ALA A 128 -10.79 20.20 -2.12
N SER A 129 -9.87 19.82 -1.23
CA SER A 129 -9.38 20.70 -0.16
C SER A 129 -8.75 22.00 -0.71
N SER A 130 -7.94 21.90 -1.78
CA SER A 130 -7.33 23.08 -2.41
C SER A 130 -8.36 24.03 -3.01
N ILE A 131 -9.40 23.49 -3.66
CA ILE A 131 -10.51 24.30 -4.20
C ILE A 131 -11.24 25.01 -3.08
N VAL A 132 -11.57 24.31 -2.00
CA VAL A 132 -12.26 24.90 -0.84
C VAL A 132 -11.42 26.00 -0.19
N ASN A 133 -10.10 25.77 -0.04
CA ASN A 133 -9.19 26.75 0.53
C ASN A 133 -9.11 28.03 -0.31
N ILE A 134 -9.18 27.95 -1.65
CA ILE A 134 -9.25 29.13 -2.52
C ILE A 134 -10.52 29.92 -2.28
N ILE A 135 -11.67 29.25 -2.21
CA ILE A 135 -12.99 29.89 -2.03
C ILE A 135 -13.06 30.56 -0.65
N THR A 136 -12.52 29.94 0.39
CA THR A 136 -12.61 30.44 1.76
C THR A 136 -11.48 31.39 2.16
N ALA A 137 -10.40 31.48 1.38
CA ALA A 137 -9.21 32.31 1.69
C ALA A 137 -9.52 33.80 1.90
N ASN A 138 -10.53 34.32 1.18
CA ASN A 138 -10.89 35.74 1.19
C ASN A 138 -11.96 36.10 2.24
N LEU A 139 -12.44 35.12 3.02
CA LEU A 139 -13.38 35.38 4.08
C LEU A 139 -12.68 36.08 5.27
N LYS A 140 -13.30 37.17 5.77
CA LYS A 140 -12.75 38.01 6.86
C LYS A 140 -13.33 37.67 8.24
N ASN A 141 -13.63 36.39 8.48
CA ASN A 141 -14.19 35.91 9.75
C ASN A 141 -13.72 34.46 10.01
N THR A 142 -13.98 33.94 11.20
CA THR A 142 -13.58 32.60 11.61
C THR A 142 -14.06 31.49 10.68
N SER A 143 -15.05 31.75 9.81
CA SER A 143 -15.52 30.81 8.78
C SER A 143 -14.42 30.47 7.75
N ALA A 144 -13.41 31.34 7.57
CA ALA A 144 -12.31 31.11 6.64
C ALA A 144 -11.60 29.75 6.88
N TYR A 145 -11.34 29.39 8.13
CA TYR A 145 -10.68 28.11 8.48
C TYR A 145 -11.67 27.04 8.99
N ARG A 146 -12.83 27.44 9.56
CA ARG A 146 -13.83 26.47 10.07
C ARG A 146 -14.56 25.73 8.95
N ILE A 147 -14.85 26.38 7.82
CA ILE A 147 -15.50 25.73 6.67
C ILE A 147 -14.63 24.60 6.10
N PRO A 148 -13.33 24.80 5.77
CA PRO A 148 -12.47 23.70 5.34
C PRO A 148 -12.38 22.55 6.36
N LEU A 149 -12.31 22.87 7.66
CA LEU A 149 -12.27 21.86 8.72
C LEU A 149 -13.60 21.10 8.87
N ALA A 150 -14.74 21.75 8.69
CA ALA A 150 -16.05 21.10 8.76
C ALA A 150 -16.34 20.23 7.52
N LEU A 151 -15.88 20.67 6.34
CA LEU A 151 -16.16 19.98 5.08
C LEU A 151 -15.55 18.56 5.02
N GLN A 152 -14.49 18.28 5.77
CA GLN A 152 -13.93 16.92 5.88
C GLN A 152 -14.91 15.89 6.47
N LEU A 153 -15.99 16.33 7.13
CA LEU A 153 -17.06 15.44 7.60
C LEU A 153 -17.89 14.87 6.44
N VAL A 154 -18.00 15.57 5.30
CA VAL A 154 -18.81 15.12 4.16
C VAL A 154 -18.28 13.79 3.58
N PRO A 155 -17.01 13.64 3.19
CA PRO A 155 -16.51 12.35 2.74
C PRO A 155 -16.57 11.26 3.83
N ALA A 156 -16.46 11.62 5.11
CA ALA A 156 -16.62 10.67 6.21
C ALA A 156 -18.06 10.13 6.28
N LEU A 157 -19.06 10.97 6.09
CA LEU A 157 -20.47 10.55 6.03
C LEU A 157 -20.76 9.68 4.80
N ILE A 158 -20.21 10.02 3.64
CA ILE A 158 -20.32 9.21 2.41
C ILE A 158 -19.72 7.83 2.63
N LEU A 159 -18.49 7.76 3.21
CA LEU A 159 -17.83 6.50 3.53
C LEU A 159 -18.65 5.68 4.54
N THR A 160 -19.21 6.31 5.57
CA THR A 160 -20.08 5.65 6.55
C THR A 160 -21.30 5.03 5.87
N ALA A 161 -22.00 5.79 5.02
CA ALA A 161 -23.17 5.30 4.28
C ALA A 161 -22.78 4.11 3.36
N GLY A 162 -21.67 4.19 2.64
CA GLY A 162 -21.15 3.10 1.82
C GLY A 162 -20.82 1.84 2.65
N LEU A 163 -20.15 1.99 3.79
CA LEU A 163 -19.82 0.88 4.68
C LEU A 163 -21.05 0.19 5.29
N LEU A 164 -22.15 0.91 5.49
CA LEU A 164 -23.39 0.31 5.97
C LEU A 164 -24.04 -0.61 4.93
N LEU A 165 -23.79 -0.40 3.65
CA LEU A 165 -24.31 -1.22 2.55
C LEU A 165 -23.42 -2.42 2.22
N LEU A 166 -22.11 -2.33 2.50
CA LEU A 166 -21.13 -3.37 2.17
C LEU A 166 -21.16 -4.52 3.19
N PRO A 167 -20.93 -5.78 2.77
CA PRO A 167 -20.81 -6.93 3.67
C PRO A 167 -19.46 -6.93 4.40
N GLU A 168 -19.30 -7.80 5.41
CA GLU A 168 -18.01 -8.10 6.03
C GLU A 168 -17.15 -8.96 5.08
N THR A 169 -15.81 -8.92 5.23
CA THR A 169 -14.93 -9.66 4.33
C THR A 169 -15.08 -11.18 4.49
N PRO A 170 -15.15 -11.96 3.39
CA PRO A 170 -15.27 -13.42 3.46
C PRO A 170 -14.12 -14.05 4.25
N ARG A 171 -12.90 -13.56 4.08
CA ARG A 171 -11.70 -14.06 4.76
C ARG A 171 -11.75 -13.87 6.27
N PHE A 172 -12.27 -12.74 6.75
CA PHE A 172 -12.48 -12.53 8.17
C PHE A 172 -13.54 -13.51 8.73
N LEU A 173 -14.64 -13.72 8.00
CA LEU A 173 -15.70 -14.62 8.41
C LEU A 173 -15.20 -16.06 8.49
N VAL A 174 -14.37 -16.52 7.54
CA VAL A 174 -13.68 -17.81 7.59
C VAL A 174 -12.72 -17.88 8.79
N LYS A 175 -11.93 -16.83 9.05
CA LYS A 175 -11.05 -16.74 10.24
C LYS A 175 -11.83 -16.89 11.55
N LYS A 176 -13.11 -16.52 11.58
CA LYS A 176 -14.02 -16.68 12.74
C LYS A 176 -14.83 -17.96 12.72
N GLY A 177 -14.61 -18.87 11.76
CA GLY A 177 -15.36 -20.12 11.62
C GLY A 177 -16.79 -19.96 11.09
N ARG A 178 -17.17 -18.77 10.60
CA ARG A 178 -18.53 -18.43 10.11
C ARG A 178 -18.61 -18.65 8.59
N ASN A 179 -18.43 -19.92 8.14
CA ASN A 179 -18.27 -20.24 6.72
C ASN A 179 -19.55 -19.99 5.88
N GLU A 180 -20.74 -20.17 6.45
CA GLU A 180 -22.00 -19.89 5.76
C GLU A 180 -22.14 -18.40 5.43
N GLU A 181 -21.84 -17.55 6.39
CA GLU A 181 -21.89 -16.10 6.19
C GLU A 181 -20.77 -15.63 5.24
N ALA A 182 -19.61 -16.32 5.23
CA ALA A 182 -18.55 -16.07 4.26
C ALA A 182 -19.03 -16.38 2.83
N GLY A 183 -19.75 -17.48 2.63
CA GLY A 183 -20.38 -17.82 1.35
C GLY A 183 -21.41 -16.78 0.91
N LEU A 184 -22.28 -16.32 1.82
CA LEU A 184 -23.24 -15.26 1.53
C LEU A 184 -22.57 -13.90 1.19
N SER A 185 -21.50 -13.56 1.90
CA SER A 185 -20.70 -12.37 1.60
C SER A 185 -20.09 -12.47 0.21
N LEU A 186 -19.49 -13.61 -0.12
CA LEU A 186 -18.84 -13.85 -1.41
C LEU A 186 -19.87 -13.84 -2.56
N SER A 187 -21.05 -14.43 -2.36
CA SER A 187 -22.19 -14.41 -3.30
C SER A 187 -22.59 -12.97 -3.65
N ARG A 188 -22.76 -12.11 -2.63
CA ARG A 188 -23.09 -10.69 -2.84
C ARG A 188 -22.02 -9.94 -3.62
N LEU A 189 -20.74 -10.26 -3.36
CA LEU A 189 -19.60 -9.60 -4.01
C LEU A 189 -19.43 -10.02 -5.47
N ARG A 190 -19.60 -11.31 -5.74
CA ARG A 190 -19.44 -11.88 -7.09
C ARG A 190 -20.73 -11.80 -7.92
N ARG A 191 -21.85 -11.49 -7.27
CA ARG A 191 -23.20 -11.52 -7.87
C ARG A 191 -23.53 -12.87 -8.49
N LEU A 192 -23.06 -13.96 -7.84
CA LEU A 192 -23.31 -15.33 -8.21
C LEU A 192 -24.16 -16.03 -7.16
N ASP A 193 -24.91 -17.05 -7.55
CA ASP A 193 -25.62 -17.89 -6.59
C ASP A 193 -24.63 -18.60 -5.66
N ILE A 194 -25.03 -18.85 -4.41
CA ILE A 194 -24.21 -19.49 -3.40
C ILE A 194 -23.77 -20.90 -3.80
N THR A 195 -24.56 -21.57 -4.65
CA THR A 195 -24.31 -22.91 -5.18
C THR A 195 -23.47 -22.92 -6.46
N HIS A 196 -23.12 -21.73 -6.99
CA HIS A 196 -22.35 -21.66 -8.23
C HIS A 196 -20.94 -22.25 -8.03
N PRO A 197 -20.48 -23.17 -8.91
CA PRO A 197 -19.20 -23.88 -8.74
C PRO A 197 -18.01 -22.98 -8.48
N ALA A 198 -17.84 -21.90 -9.26
CA ALA A 198 -16.73 -20.97 -9.10
C ALA A 198 -16.71 -20.26 -7.73
N LEU A 199 -17.89 -20.05 -7.11
CA LEU A 199 -17.99 -19.44 -5.78
C LEU A 199 -17.65 -20.45 -4.70
N VAL A 200 -18.12 -21.69 -4.85
CA VAL A 200 -17.81 -22.80 -3.93
C VAL A 200 -16.30 -23.08 -3.95
N ASP A 201 -15.68 -23.11 -5.12
CA ASP A 201 -14.24 -23.32 -5.29
C ASP A 201 -13.44 -22.18 -4.60
N GLU A 202 -13.82 -20.90 -4.83
CA GLU A 202 -13.16 -19.75 -4.18
C GLU A 202 -13.30 -19.82 -2.65
N LEU A 203 -14.47 -20.19 -2.14
CA LEU A 203 -14.69 -20.33 -0.69
C LEU A 203 -13.86 -21.49 -0.11
N GLN A 204 -13.79 -22.61 -0.80
CA GLN A 204 -13.00 -23.76 -0.37
C GLN A 204 -11.51 -23.44 -0.36
N GLU A 205 -10.99 -22.70 -1.37
CA GLU A 205 -9.61 -22.21 -1.41
C GLU A 205 -9.29 -21.35 -0.18
N ILE A 206 -10.19 -20.44 0.20
CA ILE A 206 -9.99 -19.58 1.39
C ILE A 206 -10.00 -20.42 2.69
N VAL A 207 -10.93 -21.37 2.82
CA VAL A 207 -11.05 -22.22 4.01
C VAL A 207 -9.84 -23.15 4.15
N ALA A 208 -9.41 -23.78 3.06
CA ALA A 208 -8.27 -24.67 3.05
C ALA A 208 -6.97 -23.95 3.41
N ASN A 209 -6.74 -22.78 2.79
CA ASN A 209 -5.57 -21.96 3.11
C ASN A 209 -5.57 -21.52 4.58
N HIS A 210 -6.73 -21.12 5.11
CA HIS A 210 -6.81 -20.74 6.54
C HIS A 210 -6.49 -21.90 7.47
N ARG A 211 -6.97 -23.13 7.16
CA ARG A 211 -6.64 -24.34 7.92
C ARG A 211 -5.13 -24.63 7.88
N TYR A 212 -4.53 -24.53 6.71
CA TYR A 212 -3.08 -24.70 6.54
C TYR A 212 -2.30 -23.68 7.38
N GLU A 213 -2.66 -22.39 7.31
CA GLU A 213 -2.01 -21.35 8.10
C GLU A 213 -2.08 -21.59 9.63
N LEU A 214 -3.17 -22.20 10.13
CA LEU A 214 -3.30 -22.54 11.54
C LEU A 214 -2.28 -23.62 11.98
N THR A 215 -1.83 -24.48 11.07
CA THR A 215 -0.80 -25.50 11.38
C THR A 215 0.60 -24.90 11.49
N LEU A 216 0.84 -23.71 10.90
CA LEU A 216 2.15 -23.06 10.88
C LEU A 216 2.51 -22.34 12.18
N GLY A 217 1.60 -22.21 13.15
CA GLY A 217 1.88 -21.62 14.45
C GLY A 217 0.80 -20.63 14.94
N PRO A 218 0.98 -19.96 16.09
CA PRO A 218 -0.01 -19.08 16.70
C PRO A 218 -0.14 -17.74 15.98
N ASP A 219 -1.30 -17.08 16.12
CA ASP A 219 -1.55 -15.73 15.64
C ASP A 219 -1.05 -14.69 16.67
N SER A 220 0.24 -14.32 16.63
CA SER A 220 0.87 -13.40 17.58
C SER A 220 1.63 -12.27 16.86
N TYR A 221 1.78 -11.10 17.52
CA TYR A 221 2.67 -10.04 17.03
C TYR A 221 4.14 -10.49 16.92
N LYS A 222 4.58 -11.41 17.77
CA LYS A 222 5.94 -11.96 17.70
C LYS A 222 6.15 -12.76 16.41
N GLU A 223 5.12 -13.42 15.94
CA GLU A 223 5.13 -14.22 14.72
C GLU A 223 5.47 -13.42 13.47
N ILE A 224 5.05 -12.15 13.39
CA ILE A 224 5.35 -11.31 12.22
C ILE A 224 6.85 -11.05 12.01
N PHE A 225 7.68 -11.25 13.05
CA PHE A 225 9.13 -11.07 12.96
C PHE A 225 9.91 -12.38 12.83
N VAL A 226 9.40 -13.49 13.37
CA VAL A 226 10.13 -14.76 13.47
C VAL A 226 9.43 -15.92 12.74
N GLY A 227 8.17 -15.74 12.35
CA GLY A 227 7.33 -16.79 11.79
C GLY A 227 7.71 -17.25 10.38
N SER A 228 7.17 -18.41 10.01
CA SER A 228 7.28 -19.03 8.68
C SER A 228 6.06 -18.70 7.79
N PRO A 229 6.20 -18.63 6.45
CA PRO A 229 7.44 -18.62 5.68
C PRO A 229 8.03 -17.21 5.58
N HIS A 230 9.24 -17.02 6.08
CA HIS A 230 10.04 -15.79 5.99
C HIS A 230 9.30 -14.49 6.42
N LEU A 231 8.41 -14.56 7.44
CA LEU A 231 7.58 -13.42 7.87
C LEU A 231 8.40 -12.20 8.30
N GLY A 232 9.54 -12.40 8.96
CA GLY A 232 10.44 -11.30 9.31
C GLY A 232 10.94 -10.53 8.09
N ARG A 233 11.30 -11.24 7.01
CA ARG A 233 11.72 -10.61 5.75
C ARG A 233 10.56 -9.85 5.09
N ARG A 234 9.35 -10.40 5.10
CA ARG A 234 8.14 -9.74 4.57
C ARG A 234 7.82 -8.48 5.37
N THR A 235 7.88 -8.56 6.71
CA THR A 235 7.65 -7.41 7.60
C THR A 235 8.69 -6.33 7.39
N PHE A 236 9.97 -6.70 7.29
CA PHE A 236 11.03 -5.76 6.95
C PHE A 236 10.81 -5.11 5.58
N THR A 237 10.37 -5.88 4.57
CA THR A 237 10.04 -5.36 3.23
C THR A 237 8.88 -4.38 3.30
N GLY A 238 7.80 -4.71 4.00
CA GLY A 238 6.63 -3.83 4.13
C GLY A 238 6.94 -2.55 4.90
N CYS A 239 7.60 -2.65 6.06
CA CYS A 239 8.02 -1.46 6.81
C CYS A 239 9.00 -0.60 6.01
N GLY A 240 9.99 -1.23 5.36
CA GLY A 240 10.96 -0.52 4.54
C GLY A 240 10.34 0.22 3.36
N LEU A 241 9.38 -0.40 2.65
CA LEU A 241 8.64 0.26 1.57
C LEU A 241 7.83 1.45 2.08
N GLN A 242 7.13 1.30 3.18
CA GLN A 242 6.31 2.33 3.80
C GLN A 242 7.18 3.50 4.31
N MET A 243 8.34 3.22 4.89
CA MET A 243 9.30 4.24 5.32
C MET A 243 9.95 4.95 4.12
N LEU A 244 10.39 4.20 3.11
CA LEU A 244 11.00 4.77 1.91
C LEU A 244 10.02 5.62 1.11
N GLN A 245 8.71 5.28 1.11
CA GLN A 245 7.67 6.11 0.53
C GLN A 245 7.70 7.52 1.12
N GLN A 246 7.86 7.66 2.42
CA GLN A 246 7.96 8.95 3.08
C GLN A 246 9.29 9.66 2.77
N LEU A 247 10.38 8.89 2.72
CA LEU A 247 11.73 9.39 2.41
C LEU A 247 11.92 9.77 0.93
N THR A 248 10.94 9.53 0.04
CA THR A 248 10.95 10.14 -1.31
C THR A 248 10.81 11.67 -1.27
N GLY A 249 10.54 12.27 -0.11
CA GLY A 249 10.38 13.71 0.04
C GLY A 249 9.07 14.28 -0.49
N ILE A 250 8.11 13.45 -0.89
CA ILE A 250 6.84 13.92 -1.46
C ILE A 250 6.06 14.78 -0.47
N ASN A 251 6.00 14.40 0.81
CA ASN A 251 5.28 15.15 1.82
C ASN A 251 5.96 16.50 2.12
N PHE A 252 7.29 16.55 2.07
CA PHE A 252 8.03 17.82 2.10
C PHE A 252 7.59 18.74 0.95
N ILE A 253 7.54 18.21 -0.29
CA ILE A 253 7.07 18.96 -1.46
C ILE A 253 5.62 19.43 -1.26
N MET A 254 4.70 18.56 -0.83
CA MET A 254 3.29 18.90 -0.65
C MET A 254 3.05 19.96 0.43
N TYR A 255 3.79 19.90 1.53
CA TYR A 255 3.62 20.85 2.64
C TYR A 255 4.28 22.21 2.38
N TYR A 256 5.42 22.25 1.67
CA TYR A 256 6.25 23.43 1.55
C TYR A 256 6.45 23.93 0.10
N SER A 257 5.77 23.32 -0.87
CA SER A 257 5.85 23.73 -2.28
C SER A 257 5.45 25.21 -2.50
N THR A 258 4.52 25.72 -1.71
CA THR A 258 4.11 27.13 -1.79
C THR A 258 5.27 28.10 -1.55
N THR A 259 6.18 27.75 -0.64
CA THR A 259 7.39 28.53 -0.34
C THR A 259 8.40 28.48 -1.49
N PHE A 260 8.56 27.31 -2.13
CA PHE A 260 9.49 27.18 -3.26
C PHE A 260 9.01 27.83 -4.56
N PHE A 261 7.70 27.96 -4.73
CA PHE A 261 7.12 28.57 -5.94
C PHE A 261 6.97 30.08 -5.83
N ASP A 262 7.45 30.69 -4.74
CA ASP A 262 7.46 32.14 -4.57
C ASP A 262 8.37 32.79 -5.59
N GLY A 263 8.14 33.19 -6.64
CA GLY A 263 9.01 33.73 -7.71
C GLY A 263 8.76 33.11 -9.10
N ALA A 264 7.94 32.08 -9.18
CA ALA A 264 7.56 31.45 -10.46
C ALA A 264 6.43 32.23 -11.19
N GLY A 265 6.10 33.45 -10.76
CA GLY A 265 5.07 34.31 -11.41
C GLY A 265 3.63 33.95 -11.04
N VAL A 266 3.44 33.11 -10.03
CA VAL A 266 2.12 32.78 -9.47
C VAL A 266 2.01 33.43 -8.08
N ASP A 267 1.24 34.48 -7.97
CA ASP A 267 1.21 35.32 -6.76
C ASP A 267 0.48 34.68 -5.58
N SER A 268 -0.46 33.73 -5.84
CA SER A 268 -1.27 33.14 -4.79
C SER A 268 -0.77 31.75 -4.36
N PRO A 269 -0.46 31.53 -3.05
CA PRO A 269 -0.10 30.21 -2.51
C PRO A 269 -1.16 29.14 -2.74
N TYR A 270 -2.43 29.54 -2.72
CA TYR A 270 -3.56 28.63 -2.93
C TYR A 270 -3.65 28.14 -4.38
N THR A 271 -3.36 29.00 -5.36
CA THR A 271 -3.31 28.63 -6.77
C THR A 271 -2.16 27.66 -7.05
N LYS A 272 -1.00 27.86 -6.41
CA LYS A 272 0.13 26.92 -6.48
C LYS A 272 -0.26 25.53 -5.98
N SER A 273 -0.90 25.46 -4.82
CA SER A 273 -1.40 24.21 -4.23
C SER A 273 -2.43 23.53 -5.16
N LEU A 274 -3.33 24.30 -5.78
CA LEU A 274 -4.30 23.76 -6.73
C LEU A 274 -3.62 23.09 -7.93
N ILE A 275 -2.65 23.76 -8.57
CA ILE A 275 -1.92 23.23 -9.72
C ILE A 275 -1.23 21.91 -9.37
N ILE A 276 -0.55 21.85 -8.24
CA ILE A 276 0.13 20.65 -7.75
C ILE A 276 -0.87 19.50 -7.56
N ASN A 277 -2.01 19.77 -6.95
CA ASN A 277 -3.02 18.73 -6.69
C ASN A 277 -3.74 18.28 -7.96
N VAL A 278 -3.92 19.15 -8.96
CA VAL A 278 -4.40 18.74 -10.30
C VAL A 278 -3.40 17.78 -10.95
N ILE A 279 -2.10 18.13 -10.96
CA ILE A 279 -1.04 17.25 -11.48
C ILE A 279 -1.06 15.91 -10.73
N ASN A 280 -1.19 15.91 -9.42
CA ASN A 280 -1.21 14.71 -8.58
C ASN A 280 -2.38 13.78 -8.97
N VAL A 281 -3.61 14.30 -9.12
CA VAL A 281 -4.78 13.50 -9.55
C VAL A 281 -4.58 12.93 -10.94
N VAL A 282 -4.22 13.76 -11.93
CA VAL A 282 -4.03 13.34 -13.32
C VAL A 282 -2.93 12.28 -13.42
N SER A 283 -1.86 12.44 -12.65
CA SER A 283 -0.72 11.52 -12.64
C SER A 283 -1.01 10.18 -11.95
N THR A 284 -2.02 10.10 -11.10
CA THR A 284 -2.42 8.84 -10.44
C THR A 284 -3.12 7.90 -11.43
N ILE A 285 -3.83 8.42 -12.44
CA ILE A 285 -4.61 7.62 -13.39
C ILE A 285 -3.73 6.63 -14.18
N PRO A 286 -2.59 7.01 -14.78
CA PRO A 286 -1.70 6.06 -15.45
C PRO A 286 -1.25 4.90 -14.55
N GLY A 287 -1.00 5.17 -13.26
CA GLY A 287 -0.64 4.15 -12.29
C GLY A 287 -1.69 3.06 -12.14
N LEU A 288 -2.98 3.45 -12.04
CA LEU A 288 -4.09 2.50 -11.96
C LEU A 288 -4.20 1.59 -13.18
N LEU A 289 -3.95 2.14 -14.37
CA LEU A 289 -4.07 1.40 -15.64
C LEU A 289 -2.91 0.44 -15.89
N VAL A 290 -1.72 0.80 -15.43
CA VAL A 290 -0.47 0.10 -15.78
C VAL A 290 -0.09 -0.96 -14.75
N ILE A 291 -0.55 -0.87 -13.49
CA ILE A 291 -0.11 -1.73 -12.39
C ILE A 291 -0.31 -3.24 -12.65
N GLU A 292 -1.40 -3.63 -13.29
CA GLU A 292 -1.68 -5.04 -13.58
C GLU A 292 -0.88 -5.57 -14.78
N HIS A 293 -0.40 -4.68 -15.67
CA HIS A 293 0.35 -5.05 -16.86
C HIS A 293 1.86 -5.08 -16.62
N TRP A 294 2.40 -4.06 -15.96
CA TRP A 294 3.85 -3.93 -15.74
C TRP A 294 4.34 -4.64 -14.48
N GLY A 295 3.43 -4.85 -13.53
CA GLY A 295 3.74 -5.45 -12.22
C GLY A 295 4.24 -4.41 -11.20
N ARG A 296 4.28 -4.84 -9.94
CA ARG A 296 4.56 -3.97 -8.79
C ARG A 296 6.03 -3.57 -8.72
N ARG A 297 6.92 -4.54 -8.91
CA ARG A 297 8.37 -4.35 -8.76
C ARG A 297 8.95 -3.39 -9.80
N ARG A 298 8.55 -3.54 -11.07
CA ARG A 298 9.04 -2.67 -12.16
C ARG A 298 8.58 -1.23 -11.97
N LEU A 299 7.32 -1.03 -11.61
CA LEU A 299 6.75 0.29 -11.38
C LEU A 299 7.49 1.02 -10.26
N LEU A 300 7.77 0.34 -9.13
CA LEU A 300 8.52 0.93 -8.02
C LEU A 300 9.95 1.33 -8.42
N MET A 301 10.65 0.48 -9.19
CA MET A 301 12.02 0.81 -9.64
C MET A 301 12.05 2.00 -10.60
N ILE A 302 11.17 2.02 -11.61
CA ILE A 302 11.08 3.12 -12.59
C ILE A 302 10.70 4.43 -11.88
N GLY A 303 9.71 4.37 -10.98
CA GLY A 303 9.29 5.53 -10.21
C GLY A 303 10.40 6.10 -9.33
N ALA A 304 11.10 5.25 -8.58
CA ALA A 304 12.21 5.69 -7.72
C ALA A 304 13.36 6.29 -8.53
N LEU A 305 13.71 5.69 -9.68
CA LEU A 305 14.75 6.21 -10.56
C LEU A 305 14.35 7.56 -11.16
N GLY A 306 13.09 7.71 -11.62
CA GLY A 306 12.57 8.97 -12.13
C GLY A 306 12.56 10.08 -11.08
N MET A 307 12.10 9.76 -9.85
CA MET A 307 12.13 10.71 -8.73
C MET A 307 13.57 11.10 -8.36
N ALA A 308 14.50 10.13 -8.29
CA ALA A 308 15.90 10.41 -8.00
C ALA A 308 16.51 11.39 -9.02
N ALA A 309 16.30 11.13 -10.32
CA ALA A 309 16.77 11.99 -11.39
C ALA A 309 16.20 13.42 -11.26
N CYS A 310 14.89 13.56 -11.06
CA CYS A 310 14.25 14.87 -10.91
C CYS A 310 14.81 15.65 -9.71
N GLN A 311 14.96 15.01 -8.56
CA GLN A 311 15.41 15.66 -7.34
C GLN A 311 16.89 16.05 -7.40
N LEU A 312 17.75 15.20 -7.95
CA LEU A 312 19.16 15.53 -8.15
C LEU A 312 19.34 16.69 -9.16
N LEU A 313 18.54 16.72 -10.23
CA LEU A 313 18.53 17.84 -11.16
C LEU A 313 18.06 19.12 -10.50
N MET A 314 16.94 19.11 -9.74
CA MET A 314 16.48 20.26 -8.97
C MET A 314 17.57 20.80 -8.04
N ALA A 315 18.21 19.93 -7.27
CA ALA A 315 19.28 20.31 -6.36
C ALA A 315 20.49 20.91 -7.09
N SER A 316 20.93 20.25 -8.15
CA SER A 316 22.13 20.65 -8.92
C SER A 316 21.95 22.00 -9.60
N PHE A 317 20.83 22.18 -10.32
CA PHE A 317 20.56 23.44 -11.02
C PHE A 317 20.42 24.64 -10.06
N ASN A 318 19.67 24.46 -8.97
CA ASN A 318 19.48 25.53 -8.00
C ASN A 318 20.77 25.89 -7.22
N THR A 319 21.73 24.95 -7.12
CA THR A 319 23.00 25.21 -6.45
C THR A 319 24.03 25.83 -7.39
N ALA A 320 23.95 25.49 -8.68
CA ALA A 320 24.89 25.98 -9.70
C ALA A 320 24.53 27.37 -10.28
N THR A 321 23.24 27.73 -10.21
CA THR A 321 22.74 29.00 -10.79
C THR A 321 22.95 30.17 -9.81
N GLY A 322 23.70 31.17 -10.22
CA GLY A 322 23.86 32.42 -9.47
C GLY A 322 22.59 33.29 -9.52
N ASP A 323 22.63 34.42 -8.81
CA ASP A 323 21.49 35.35 -8.65
C ASP A 323 20.93 35.91 -9.99
N ASP A 324 21.75 36.01 -11.03
CA ASP A 324 21.35 36.51 -12.34
C ASP A 324 20.37 35.61 -13.10
N MET A 325 20.25 34.35 -12.74
CA MET A 325 19.38 33.38 -13.42
C MET A 325 18.22 32.86 -12.54
N LYS A 326 17.83 33.58 -11.51
CA LYS A 326 16.78 33.20 -10.55
C LYS A 326 15.49 32.72 -11.22
N LYS A 327 15.00 33.42 -12.27
CA LYS A 327 13.75 33.01 -12.97
C LYS A 327 13.87 31.65 -13.67
N ILE A 328 15.03 31.38 -14.30
CA ILE A 328 15.28 30.11 -14.97
C ILE A 328 15.36 28.99 -13.95
N SER A 329 16.09 29.22 -12.85
CA SER A 329 16.21 28.25 -11.74
C SER A 329 14.85 27.89 -11.15
N GLN A 330 13.97 28.86 -10.94
CA GLN A 330 12.62 28.65 -10.43
C GLN A 330 11.72 27.87 -11.42
N THR A 331 11.82 28.20 -12.72
CA THR A 331 11.07 27.46 -13.74
C THR A 331 11.50 25.98 -13.80
N ILE A 332 12.80 25.72 -13.72
CA ILE A 332 13.37 24.37 -13.65
C ILE A 332 12.87 23.65 -12.39
N LEU A 333 12.89 24.31 -11.24
CA LEU A 333 12.40 23.75 -9.98
C LEU A 333 10.94 23.30 -10.09
N VAL A 334 10.05 24.17 -10.59
CA VAL A 334 8.62 23.88 -10.74
C VAL A 334 8.41 22.73 -11.73
N THR A 335 9.13 22.73 -12.84
CA THR A 335 9.00 21.70 -13.88
C THR A 335 9.43 20.34 -13.35
N PHE A 336 10.62 20.22 -12.77
CA PHE A 336 11.08 18.94 -12.23
C PHE A 336 10.31 18.50 -10.98
N CYS A 337 9.79 19.43 -10.19
CA CYS A 337 8.88 19.13 -9.09
C CYS A 337 7.59 18.49 -9.62
N SER A 338 7.02 19.03 -10.69
CA SER A 338 5.82 18.47 -11.34
C SER A 338 6.06 17.07 -11.91
N ILE A 339 7.21 16.85 -12.55
CA ILE A 339 7.62 15.53 -13.05
C ILE A 339 7.87 14.55 -11.91
N ASN A 340 8.47 15.01 -10.79
CA ASN A 340 8.65 14.20 -9.59
C ASN A 340 7.30 13.74 -9.01
N ILE A 341 6.31 14.64 -8.93
CA ILE A 341 4.95 14.32 -8.50
C ILE A 341 4.32 13.29 -9.44
N PHE A 342 4.52 13.40 -10.75
CA PHE A 342 4.05 12.41 -11.73
C PHE A 342 4.62 11.03 -11.45
N PHE A 343 5.94 10.89 -11.25
CA PHE A 343 6.55 9.60 -10.92
C PHE A 343 6.05 9.05 -9.59
N PHE A 344 5.90 9.89 -8.57
CA PHE A 344 5.37 9.45 -7.29
C PHE A 344 3.92 8.98 -7.40
N ALA A 345 3.03 9.80 -7.94
CA ALA A 345 1.60 9.56 -7.97
C ALA A 345 1.22 8.35 -8.85
N SER A 346 1.98 8.10 -9.92
CA SER A 346 1.76 6.96 -10.80
C SER A 346 2.39 5.65 -10.28
N THR A 347 3.32 5.70 -9.33
CA THR A 347 4.07 4.50 -8.90
C THR A 347 4.09 4.34 -7.38
N TRP A 348 4.94 5.07 -6.66
CA TRP A 348 5.17 4.90 -5.21
C TRP A 348 3.95 5.21 -4.37
N GLY A 349 3.11 6.18 -4.77
CA GLY A 349 1.87 6.52 -4.08
C GLY A 349 0.97 5.29 -3.92
N PRO A 350 0.49 4.70 -4.99
CA PRO A 350 -0.43 3.56 -4.94
C PRO A 350 0.25 2.22 -4.70
N VAL A 351 1.39 1.92 -5.38
CA VAL A 351 1.97 0.56 -5.43
C VAL A 351 2.48 0.07 -4.09
N VAL A 352 2.99 0.96 -3.23
CA VAL A 352 3.43 0.58 -1.87
C VAL A 352 2.28 -0.01 -1.05
N TRP A 353 1.08 0.57 -1.13
CA TRP A 353 -0.12 0.06 -0.45
C TRP A 353 -0.57 -1.30 -1.02
N VAL A 354 -0.45 -1.48 -2.35
CA VAL A 354 -0.75 -2.75 -3.00
C VAL A 354 0.20 -3.83 -2.50
N VAL A 355 1.51 -3.61 -2.57
CA VAL A 355 2.51 -4.60 -2.14
C VAL A 355 2.31 -4.95 -0.67
N THR A 356 2.17 -3.97 0.23
CA THR A 356 1.98 -4.24 1.67
C THR A 356 0.67 -4.97 1.98
N SER A 357 -0.38 -4.82 1.15
CA SER A 357 -1.61 -5.58 1.33
C SER A 357 -1.54 -7.01 0.78
N GLU A 358 -0.59 -7.30 -0.11
CA GLU A 358 -0.45 -8.60 -0.78
C GLU A 358 0.58 -9.53 -0.13
N ILE A 359 1.68 -8.99 0.43
CA ILE A 359 2.83 -9.80 0.88
C ILE A 359 2.61 -10.59 2.17
N TYR A 360 1.54 -10.36 2.91
CA TYR A 360 1.32 -11.00 4.21
C TYR A 360 0.29 -12.13 4.13
N PRO A 361 0.54 -13.30 4.78
CA PRO A 361 -0.43 -14.36 4.91
C PRO A 361 -1.64 -13.91 5.75
N LEU A 362 -2.80 -14.49 5.48
CA LEU A 362 -4.09 -14.10 6.09
C LEU A 362 -4.04 -14.08 7.62
N LYS A 363 -3.38 -15.06 8.22
CA LYS A 363 -3.22 -15.25 9.66
C LYS A 363 -2.72 -13.98 10.38
N VAL A 364 -1.64 -13.38 9.87
CA VAL A 364 -0.96 -12.22 10.51
C VAL A 364 -1.11 -10.91 9.72
N ARG A 365 -1.85 -10.91 8.60
CA ARG A 365 -1.95 -9.78 7.67
C ARG A 365 -2.33 -8.47 8.33
N ALA A 366 -3.38 -8.46 9.15
CA ALA A 366 -3.83 -7.26 9.84
C ALA A 366 -2.73 -6.68 10.76
N LYS A 367 -2.03 -7.55 11.50
CA LYS A 367 -0.95 -7.14 12.42
C LYS A 367 0.28 -6.62 11.67
N ALA A 368 0.70 -7.32 10.62
CA ALA A 368 1.85 -6.92 9.82
C ALA A 368 1.59 -5.63 9.04
N MET A 369 0.40 -5.47 8.44
CA MET A 369 -0.01 -4.21 7.82
C MET A 369 -0.08 -3.06 8.82
N SER A 370 -0.60 -3.31 10.02
CA SER A 370 -0.67 -2.32 11.10
C SER A 370 0.72 -1.78 11.46
N VAL A 371 1.70 -2.67 11.66
CA VAL A 371 3.09 -2.28 11.95
C VAL A 371 3.74 -1.55 10.78
N SER A 372 3.55 -2.04 9.55
CA SER A 372 4.09 -1.39 8.35
C SER A 372 3.50 0.01 8.15
N THR A 373 2.18 0.15 8.31
CA THR A 373 1.51 1.46 8.20
C THR A 373 1.91 2.40 9.34
N ALA A 374 2.07 1.88 10.56
CA ALA A 374 2.55 2.69 11.68
C ALA A 374 3.96 3.23 11.42
N SER A 375 4.86 2.42 10.82
CA SER A 375 6.21 2.88 10.44
C SER A 375 6.18 4.02 9.41
N ASN A 376 5.22 3.99 8.47
CA ASN A 376 4.98 5.10 7.53
C ASN A 376 4.64 6.40 8.28
N TRP A 377 3.68 6.33 9.19
CA TRP A 377 3.19 7.52 9.89
C TRP A 377 4.15 8.07 10.93
N VAL A 378 4.95 7.19 11.58
CA VAL A 378 6.06 7.62 12.47
C VAL A 378 7.07 8.44 11.67
N LEU A 379 7.45 7.99 10.48
CA LEU A 379 8.39 8.73 9.65
C LEU A 379 7.76 10.00 9.06
N ASN A 380 6.47 9.95 8.70
CA ASN A 380 5.72 11.15 8.31
C ASN A 380 5.72 12.20 9.42
N PHE A 381 5.50 11.78 10.68
CA PHE A 381 5.61 12.67 11.84
C PHE A 381 7.00 13.32 11.93
N ALA A 382 8.06 12.51 11.80
CA ALA A 382 9.43 13.01 11.87
C ALA A 382 9.72 14.04 10.77
N ILE A 383 9.30 13.76 9.53
CA ILE A 383 9.47 14.68 8.39
C ILE A 383 8.64 15.97 8.60
N ALA A 384 7.37 15.84 8.97
CA ALA A 384 6.48 16.99 9.18
C ALA A 384 7.00 17.90 10.30
N TYR A 385 7.54 17.31 11.37
CA TYR A 385 8.11 18.07 12.50
C TYR A 385 9.44 18.74 12.13
N SER A 386 10.34 18.03 11.42
CA SER A 386 11.69 18.53 11.11
C SER A 386 11.74 19.53 9.94
N SER A 387 10.80 19.45 9.01
CA SER A 387 10.84 20.23 7.76
C SER A 387 10.90 21.76 7.97
N PRO A 388 10.14 22.39 8.89
CA PRO A 388 10.25 23.82 9.14
C PRO A 388 11.64 24.23 9.63
N PHE A 389 12.31 23.40 10.44
CA PHE A 389 13.67 23.63 10.91
C PHE A 389 14.72 23.47 9.81
N MET A 390 14.45 22.62 8.82
CA MET A 390 15.35 22.43 7.66
C MET A 390 15.29 23.61 6.69
N LEU A 391 14.14 24.28 6.60
CA LEU A 391 13.90 25.40 5.67
C LEU A 391 14.13 26.77 6.31
N GLY A 392 13.80 26.93 7.58
CA GLY A 392 13.82 28.19 8.28
C GLY A 392 15.22 28.85 8.27
N GLU A 393 15.23 30.17 8.18
CA GLU A 393 16.42 31.02 8.36
C GLU A 393 16.43 31.54 9.81
N GLY A 394 17.52 31.36 10.54
CA GLY A 394 17.65 31.85 11.91
C GLY A 394 18.38 30.90 12.86
N PRO A 395 18.64 31.33 14.12
CA PRO A 395 19.36 30.51 15.08
C PRO A 395 18.65 29.19 15.38
N GLY A 396 19.34 28.06 15.17
CA GLY A 396 18.79 26.71 15.38
C GLY A 396 18.16 26.08 14.14
N ASN A 397 18.10 26.78 13.01
CA ASN A 397 17.60 26.27 11.73
C ASN A 397 18.76 25.93 10.78
N ALA A 398 18.55 24.98 9.87
CA ALA A 398 19.61 24.48 8.99
C ALA A 398 19.74 25.24 7.66
N ALA A 399 18.72 26.02 7.27
CA ALA A 399 18.66 26.84 6.05
C ALA A 399 19.12 26.07 4.77
N PHE A 400 18.72 24.82 4.61
CA PHE A 400 19.17 24.01 3.46
C PHE A 400 18.67 24.52 2.11
N GLY A 401 17.52 25.22 2.10
CA GLY A 401 16.91 25.66 0.85
C GLY A 401 16.79 24.50 -0.17
N PRO A 402 17.13 24.75 -1.46
CA PRO A 402 17.05 23.71 -2.50
C PRO A 402 18.02 22.53 -2.33
N LYS A 403 19.07 22.65 -1.51
CA LYS A 403 20.02 21.56 -1.24
C LYS A 403 19.37 20.34 -0.58
N ILE A 404 18.21 20.51 0.05
CA ILE A 404 17.46 19.42 0.65
C ILE A 404 17.08 18.33 -0.35
N PHE A 405 16.94 18.66 -1.63
CA PHE A 405 16.64 17.69 -2.67
C PHE A 405 17.78 16.69 -2.95
N PHE A 406 19.02 16.99 -2.56
CA PHE A 406 20.09 15.98 -2.58
C PHE A 406 19.83 14.87 -1.57
N ILE A 407 19.29 15.21 -0.39
CA ILE A 407 18.97 14.23 0.65
C ILE A 407 17.86 13.29 0.17
N TRP A 408 16.77 13.88 -0.33
CA TRP A 408 15.63 13.08 -0.83
C TRP A 408 16.01 12.27 -2.08
N GLY A 409 16.82 12.82 -2.99
CA GLY A 409 17.34 12.12 -4.15
C GLY A 409 18.20 10.91 -3.78
N ALA A 410 19.03 11.02 -2.75
CA ALA A 410 19.83 9.91 -2.24
C ALA A 410 18.93 8.79 -1.67
N PHE A 411 17.86 9.13 -0.94
CA PHE A 411 16.88 8.16 -0.48
C PHE A 411 16.10 7.50 -1.63
N CYS A 412 15.82 8.21 -2.71
CA CYS A 412 15.23 7.60 -3.91
C CYS A 412 16.16 6.58 -4.57
N ILE A 413 17.48 6.83 -4.61
CA ILE A 413 18.47 5.85 -5.08
C ILE A 413 18.49 4.63 -4.15
N LEU A 414 18.50 4.84 -2.83
CA LEU A 414 18.41 3.77 -1.85
C LEU A 414 17.13 2.95 -2.06
N ALA A 415 16.01 3.60 -2.38
CA ALA A 415 14.74 2.96 -2.67
C ALA A 415 14.80 2.05 -3.91
N VAL A 416 15.51 2.45 -4.99
CA VAL A 416 15.76 1.58 -6.15
C VAL A 416 16.46 0.30 -5.72
N PHE A 417 17.54 0.45 -4.94
CA PHE A 417 18.33 -0.69 -4.46
C PHE A 417 17.51 -1.60 -3.54
N PHE A 418 16.74 -1.02 -2.61
CA PHE A 418 15.88 -1.76 -1.71
C PHE A 418 14.82 -2.56 -2.47
N VAL A 419 14.15 -1.96 -3.44
CA VAL A 419 13.14 -2.64 -4.28
C VAL A 419 13.80 -3.77 -5.08
N TRP A 420 14.98 -3.55 -5.61
CA TRP A 420 15.72 -4.57 -6.36
C TRP A 420 16.03 -5.80 -5.51
N CYS A 421 16.44 -5.62 -4.25
CA CYS A 421 16.85 -6.70 -3.35
C CYS A 421 15.69 -7.40 -2.64
N MET A 422 14.63 -6.63 -2.25
CA MET A 422 13.66 -7.09 -1.25
C MET A 422 12.25 -7.30 -1.80
N VAL A 423 11.84 -6.60 -2.87
CA VAL A 423 10.46 -6.64 -3.37
C VAL A 423 10.28 -7.73 -4.41
N TYR A 424 9.41 -8.69 -4.10
CA TYR A 424 8.97 -9.75 -5.00
C TYR A 424 7.87 -9.25 -5.94
N GLU A 425 7.79 -9.82 -7.15
CA GLU A 425 6.70 -9.53 -8.08
C GLU A 425 5.47 -10.37 -7.71
N THR A 426 4.38 -9.69 -7.36
CA THR A 426 3.13 -10.32 -6.89
C THR A 426 1.99 -10.23 -7.91
N SER A 427 2.25 -9.67 -9.08
CA SER A 427 1.24 -9.47 -10.13
C SER A 427 0.66 -10.80 -10.61
N LYS A 428 -0.69 -10.87 -10.72
CA LYS A 428 -1.45 -12.02 -11.22
C LYS A 428 -1.35 -13.31 -10.38
N ILE A 429 -0.77 -13.24 -9.18
CA ILE A 429 -0.63 -14.36 -8.25
C ILE A 429 -1.71 -14.22 -7.18
N SER A 430 -2.34 -15.33 -6.73
CA SER A 430 -3.29 -15.29 -5.62
C SER A 430 -2.57 -14.99 -4.30
N LEU A 431 -3.29 -14.51 -3.29
CA LEU A 431 -2.68 -14.21 -1.99
C LEU A 431 -2.14 -15.49 -1.33
N GLU A 432 -2.75 -16.61 -1.63
CA GLU A 432 -2.42 -17.94 -1.15
C GLU A 432 -1.12 -18.47 -1.82
N GLN A 433 -0.97 -18.23 -3.12
CA GLN A 433 0.22 -18.62 -3.90
C GLN A 433 1.46 -17.74 -3.62
N ILE A 434 1.27 -16.56 -3.04
CA ILE A 434 2.40 -15.71 -2.63
C ILE A 434 3.20 -16.37 -1.50
N ASP A 435 2.56 -17.14 -0.63
CA ASP A 435 3.25 -17.87 0.43
C ASP A 435 4.18 -18.94 -0.15
N GLU A 436 3.70 -19.71 -1.14
CA GLU A 436 4.51 -20.67 -1.90
C GLU A 436 5.70 -19.99 -2.62
N MET A 437 5.48 -18.82 -3.21
CA MET A 437 6.55 -18.06 -3.86
C MET A 437 7.67 -17.68 -2.87
N TYR A 438 7.32 -17.26 -1.65
CA TYR A 438 8.32 -16.92 -0.64
C TYR A 438 9.07 -18.14 -0.10
N GLU A 439 8.48 -19.32 -0.13
CA GLU A 439 9.15 -20.58 0.25
C GLU A 439 10.14 -21.06 -0.82
N ARG A 440 9.76 -20.95 -2.11
CA ARG A 440 10.55 -21.52 -3.21
C ARG A 440 11.56 -20.56 -3.80
N VAL A 441 11.31 -19.25 -3.73
CA VAL A 441 12.17 -18.24 -4.37
C VAL A 441 13.03 -17.52 -3.34
N ASN A 442 14.31 -17.79 -3.32
CA ASN A 442 15.24 -17.19 -2.37
C ASN A 442 15.52 -15.71 -2.63
N HIS A 443 15.46 -15.26 -3.89
CA HIS A 443 15.87 -13.91 -4.30
C HIS A 443 14.75 -13.17 -5.03
N ALA A 444 14.50 -11.92 -4.64
CA ALA A 444 13.44 -11.11 -5.20
C ALA A 444 13.53 -10.91 -6.74
N TRP A 445 14.73 -10.85 -7.30
CA TRP A 445 14.91 -10.67 -8.75
C TRP A 445 14.51 -11.89 -9.59
N ASN A 446 14.43 -13.08 -8.99
CA ASN A 446 13.98 -14.31 -9.63
C ASN A 446 12.45 -14.51 -9.53
N SER A 447 11.75 -13.68 -8.75
CA SER A 447 10.32 -13.85 -8.47
C SER A 447 9.43 -13.78 -9.71
N LYS A 448 9.85 -13.09 -10.76
CA LYS A 448 9.10 -12.99 -12.02
C LYS A 448 8.98 -14.33 -12.78
N ALA A 449 9.96 -15.22 -12.59
CA ALA A 449 9.98 -16.54 -13.24
C ALA A 449 9.16 -17.59 -12.47
N PHE A 450 8.63 -17.23 -11.28
CA PHE A 450 7.84 -18.14 -10.47
C PHE A 450 6.53 -18.50 -11.18
N GLN A 451 6.26 -19.80 -11.27
CA GLN A 451 4.98 -20.35 -11.69
C GLN A 451 4.44 -21.17 -10.51
N PRO A 452 3.19 -20.93 -10.08
CA PRO A 452 2.56 -21.74 -9.06
C PRO A 452 2.56 -23.21 -9.49
N SER A 453 2.94 -24.13 -8.61
CA SER A 453 3.07 -25.54 -8.96
C SER A 453 1.71 -26.22 -9.14
N TRP A 454 0.65 -25.69 -8.50
CA TRP A 454 -0.67 -26.28 -8.48
C TRP A 454 -1.76 -25.21 -8.53
N SER A 455 -2.83 -25.45 -9.30
CA SER A 455 -4.10 -24.82 -9.01
C SER A 455 -4.74 -25.60 -7.85
N PHE A 456 -5.49 -24.93 -6.99
CA PHE A 456 -6.21 -25.59 -5.87
C PHE A 456 -7.13 -26.73 -6.36
N GLN A 457 -7.69 -26.57 -7.55
CA GLN A 457 -8.51 -27.57 -8.20
C GLN A 457 -7.72 -28.86 -8.50
N GLN A 458 -6.49 -28.75 -8.97
CA GLN A 458 -5.63 -29.91 -9.22
C GLN A 458 -5.26 -30.64 -7.93
N MET A 459 -5.09 -29.91 -6.81
CA MET A 459 -4.86 -30.55 -5.51
C MET A 459 -6.06 -31.36 -5.02
N LEU A 460 -7.29 -30.85 -5.25
CA LEU A 460 -8.52 -31.58 -4.89
C LEU A 460 -8.76 -32.80 -5.79
N ASP A 461 -8.51 -32.67 -7.10
CA ASP A 461 -8.69 -33.72 -8.09
C ASP A 461 -7.71 -34.89 -7.86
N GLU A 462 -6.52 -34.62 -7.31
CA GLU A 462 -5.52 -35.61 -6.91
C GLU A 462 -5.73 -36.19 -5.49
N GLY A 463 -6.85 -35.84 -4.84
CA GLY A 463 -7.21 -36.41 -3.53
C GLY A 463 -6.43 -35.80 -2.36
N TRP A 464 -5.85 -34.59 -2.51
CA TRP A 464 -5.20 -33.91 -1.41
C TRP A 464 -6.21 -33.57 -0.31
N SER A 465 -5.99 -34.12 0.87
CA SER A 465 -6.73 -33.79 2.09
C SER A 465 -5.97 -32.67 2.83
N PRO A 466 -6.65 -31.67 3.42
CA PRO A 466 -6.02 -30.61 4.23
C PRO A 466 -5.20 -31.10 5.43
N SER A 467 -5.26 -32.38 5.72
CA SER A 467 -4.47 -33.07 6.76
C SER A 467 -3.21 -33.77 6.23
N ALA A 468 -3.01 -33.85 4.92
CA ALA A 468 -1.83 -34.44 4.30
C ALA A 468 -0.82 -33.35 3.90
N GLN A 469 0.46 -33.57 4.14
CA GLN A 469 1.52 -32.71 3.61
C GLN A 469 1.45 -32.71 2.07
N PRO A 470 1.68 -31.56 1.41
CA PRO A 470 1.73 -31.54 -0.06
C PRO A 470 2.78 -32.54 -0.55
N PRO A 471 2.52 -33.27 -1.64
CA PRO A 471 3.49 -34.22 -2.17
C PRO A 471 4.77 -33.48 -2.53
N ILE A 472 5.86 -33.85 -1.87
CA ILE A 472 7.21 -33.38 -2.21
C ILE A 472 7.55 -34.08 -3.53
N ASN A 473 7.56 -33.35 -4.64
CA ASN A 473 7.97 -33.86 -5.93
C ASN A 473 9.45 -34.33 -5.86
N HIS A 474 9.66 -35.63 -5.82
CA HIS A 474 10.97 -36.27 -5.88
C HIS A 474 11.63 -36.20 -7.28
N GLU A 475 11.03 -35.56 -8.29
CA GLU A 475 11.56 -35.55 -9.66
C GLU A 475 12.69 -34.54 -9.94
N LEU A 476 13.09 -33.71 -8.97
CA LEU A 476 14.17 -32.73 -9.15
C LEU A 476 15.52 -33.14 -8.52
N GLN A 477 15.67 -34.37 -8.01
CA GLN A 477 16.93 -34.85 -7.44
C GLN A 477 17.71 -35.85 -8.33
N THR A 478 17.23 -36.20 -9.52
CA THR A 478 17.90 -37.21 -10.36
C THR A 478 18.76 -36.67 -11.51
N THR A 479 19.00 -35.37 -11.60
CA THR A 479 19.83 -34.78 -12.67
C THR A 479 21.17 -34.19 -12.23
N THR A 480 21.62 -34.41 -10.99
CA THR A 480 22.93 -33.89 -10.53
C THR A 480 23.89 -34.93 -9.96
N THR A 481 23.65 -36.23 -10.25
CA THR A 481 24.64 -37.27 -9.87
C THR A 481 24.92 -38.26 -11.01
N ALA A 482 25.23 -37.76 -12.18
CA ALA A 482 25.79 -38.57 -13.27
C ALA A 482 26.98 -37.84 -13.87
N SER A 483 28.06 -37.69 -13.09
CA SER A 483 29.43 -37.42 -13.62
C SER A 483 30.41 -37.57 -12.47
N SER A 484 30.82 -38.78 -12.23
CA SER A 484 32.15 -39.18 -11.73
C SER A 484 32.06 -40.54 -11.04
N ALA A 485 32.36 -41.60 -11.76
CA ALA A 485 33.17 -42.72 -11.28
C ALA A 485 33.24 -43.78 -12.40
N ASP A 486 34.26 -43.68 -13.18
CA ASP A 486 34.80 -44.80 -13.92
C ASP A 486 35.96 -45.35 -13.07
N THR A 487 36.24 -46.67 -13.25
CA THR A 487 37.33 -47.50 -12.73
C THR A 487 37.11 -48.20 -11.38
N THR A 488 36.85 -49.50 -11.40
CA THR A 488 37.74 -50.64 -11.27
C THR A 488 36.99 -51.94 -10.97
N LEU A 489 37.20 -52.95 -11.84
CA LEU A 489 37.45 -54.39 -11.72
C LEU A 489 37.11 -55.11 -10.39
N GLY A 490 36.41 -56.26 -10.53
CA GLY A 490 36.53 -57.40 -9.60
C GLY A 490 35.37 -58.38 -9.59
N ASP A 491 35.49 -59.44 -10.34
CA ASP A 491 35.02 -60.83 -10.24
C ASP A 491 34.10 -61.28 -9.09
N GLY A 492 33.12 -62.15 -9.44
CA GLY A 492 32.72 -63.24 -8.54
C GLY A 492 31.26 -63.67 -8.57
N ASP A 493 30.97 -64.67 -9.39
CA ASP A 493 30.11 -65.88 -9.20
C ASP A 493 28.63 -65.81 -8.73
N SER A 494 27.80 -66.27 -9.61
CA SER A 494 26.90 -67.45 -9.61
C SER A 494 25.63 -67.52 -8.74
N SER A 495 24.66 -68.06 -9.43
CA SER A 495 23.49 -68.91 -9.11
C SER A 495 22.14 -68.18 -8.99
N SER A 496 21.32 -68.33 -9.97
CA SER A 496 20.32 -69.36 -10.34
C SER A 496 19.03 -69.27 -9.53
N ILE A 497 17.94 -69.29 -10.27
CA ILE A 497 16.74 -70.12 -10.19
C ILE A 497 15.41 -69.36 -10.36
N THR A 498 14.83 -69.63 -11.53
CA THR A 498 13.46 -69.94 -11.95
C THR A 498 12.27 -69.04 -11.55
N ALA A 499 11.65 -68.46 -12.49
CA ALA A 499 10.50 -68.83 -13.31
C ALA A 499 9.21 -69.21 -12.54
N HIS A 500 8.14 -68.47 -12.72
CA HIS A 500 6.88 -69.05 -13.17
C HIS A 500 5.95 -68.00 -13.83
N ASN A 501 5.45 -68.48 -14.94
CA ASN A 501 4.47 -68.00 -15.88
C ASN A 501 3.02 -68.09 -15.33
N SER A 502 2.13 -67.21 -15.77
CA SER A 502 0.85 -67.56 -16.43
C SER A 502 0.00 -66.30 -16.62
N ASN A 503 -0.15 -65.87 -17.79
CA ASN A 503 -1.19 -66.01 -18.81
C ASN A 503 -2.66 -65.94 -18.31
N ARG A 504 -3.41 -64.94 -18.83
CA ARG A 504 -4.61 -65.04 -19.69
C ARG A 504 -5.35 -63.72 -19.76
N ASN A 505 -5.33 -63.11 -20.94
CA ASN A 505 -6.39 -63.04 -21.97
C ASN A 505 -7.81 -62.66 -21.46
N ASN A 506 -8.38 -61.58 -21.90
CA ASN A 506 -9.23 -61.36 -23.07
C ASN A 506 -9.94 -60.00 -23.00
N SER A 507 -9.70 -59.16 -24.02
CA SER A 507 -10.65 -58.78 -25.08
C SER A 507 -11.94 -58.07 -24.61
N THR A 508 -12.12 -56.84 -25.00
CA THR A 508 -12.96 -56.32 -26.08
C THR A 508 -13.10 -54.79 -25.95
N SER A 509 -12.78 -54.09 -27.00
CA SER A 509 -13.28 -52.73 -27.34
C SER A 509 -14.73 -52.89 -27.88
N PRO A 510 -15.56 -51.83 -27.91
CA PRO A 510 -15.40 -50.79 -28.90
C PRO A 510 -15.81 -49.35 -28.50
N SER A 511 -15.18 -48.40 -29.21
CA SER A 511 -15.70 -47.15 -29.77
C SER A 511 -16.85 -46.42 -29.08
N GLU A 512 -16.63 -45.11 -28.75
CA GLU A 512 -17.37 -44.02 -29.38
C GLU A 512 -16.94 -42.64 -28.86
N GLN A 513 -16.62 -41.83 -29.85
CA GLN A 513 -16.98 -40.41 -30.07
C GLN A 513 -16.41 -39.33 -29.19
N ASN A 514 -15.43 -38.67 -29.84
CA ASN A 514 -15.16 -37.23 -29.82
C ASN A 514 -16.40 -36.35 -29.56
N LYS A 515 -16.34 -35.53 -28.49
CA LYS A 515 -17.03 -34.25 -28.46
C LYS A 515 -16.08 -33.17 -27.89
N ALA A 516 -15.70 -32.25 -28.74
CA ALA A 516 -14.99 -31.02 -28.38
C ALA A 516 -15.85 -30.14 -27.44
N PRO A 517 -15.27 -29.42 -26.49
CA PRO A 517 -16.00 -28.44 -25.69
C PRO A 517 -16.32 -27.17 -26.52
N PRO A 518 -17.41 -26.48 -26.19
CA PRO A 518 -17.87 -25.34 -26.98
C PRO A 518 -16.97 -24.12 -26.81
N VAL A 519 -16.73 -23.46 -27.95
CA VAL A 519 -16.08 -22.17 -28.11
C VAL A 519 -16.85 -21.12 -27.32
N MET A 520 -16.17 -20.40 -26.43
CA MET A 520 -16.72 -19.20 -25.79
C MET A 520 -16.90 -18.10 -26.83
N ALA A 521 -18.13 -17.66 -26.98
CA ALA A 521 -18.53 -16.52 -27.77
C ALA A 521 -17.94 -15.23 -27.19
N ASN A 522 -17.39 -14.41 -28.07
CA ASN A 522 -17.03 -13.01 -27.84
C ASN A 522 -18.24 -12.23 -27.30
N VAL A 523 -18.08 -11.62 -26.14
CA VAL A 523 -18.99 -10.59 -25.66
C VAL A 523 -18.37 -9.24 -25.98
N ASP A 524 -18.93 -8.58 -26.99
CA ASP A 524 -18.68 -7.18 -27.32
C ASP A 524 -19.12 -6.29 -26.16
N PHE A 525 -18.19 -5.46 -25.66
CA PHE A 525 -18.49 -4.33 -24.80
C PHE A 525 -18.62 -3.06 -25.65
N SER A 526 -19.81 -2.76 -26.07
CA SER A 526 -20.26 -1.41 -26.40
C SER A 526 -21.30 -1.00 -25.35
N TYR A 527 -20.87 -0.22 -24.34
CA TYR A 527 -21.55 0.93 -23.72
C TYR A 527 -20.62 1.53 -22.67
#